data_b583e14f2866d3aabf9babd804e4b860
#
_entry.id   b583e14f2866d3aabf9babd804e4b860
#
_cell.length_a   1.000
_cell.length_b   1.000
_cell.length_c   1.000
_cell.angle_alpha   90.00
_cell.angle_beta   90.00
_cell.angle_gamma   90.00
#
_symmetry.space_group_name_H-M   'P 1'
#
loop_
_entity.id
_entity.type
_entity.pdbx_description
1 polymer ?
#
loop_
_entity_poly.entity_id
_entity_poly.type
_entity_poly.pdbx_seq_one_letter_code
_entity_poly.pdbx_strand_id
1 'polypeptide(L)'
;MRWVFLTILIISCANIQRRFYKPSKPELKILNKTTIKVHMKTIKVHMKSGEVYVLNSWNVSDNKTLEGYGKFYSVDRKNSSEGNFSIPIDSIAIIEADFVPSPSMEPIFLMLLIPLSVEIAIWISCQYNPKACFGSCPTFYVQDGDSMKLKAEGFSSSIAPALEADDIDALVGLKSINGEIEIEMRNEAWETHVVRYVDLLIVPRNGKSVFFSEDGKFYRVNNHILPKRVECPQEKDKCDLILNMDGKEWFSLADDKDLGSREEIELEFDIEGGKNYALVVGRRQTLLPTFLFYQTLAYMGDNVGELISKLGRSEEAQSKLKDLVDKITSIEIFVRDGKGWKRVGVIHGEGPLAIDYTLLPIGEIKENNLRVKLVMTKGAVRIDYISLVELGEEVEPIRIKPYAVIYQGKESDSALSLLLSENDYLVTLPGDVYKIKY
;
A
#
# COMPACT_ATOMS: atom_id res chain seq x y z
N MET A 1 27.77 -28.41 -4.02
CA MET A 1 26.41 -28.94 -3.87
C MET A 1 25.36 -27.91 -3.44
N ARG A 2 25.61 -26.99 -2.50
CA ARG A 2 24.64 -25.94 -2.09
C ARG A 2 24.20 -24.97 -3.21
N TRP A 3 25.09 -24.64 -4.13
CA TRP A 3 24.82 -23.73 -5.24
C TRP A 3 23.93 -24.33 -6.34
N VAL A 4 24.02 -25.63 -6.57
CA VAL A 4 23.16 -26.33 -7.54
C VAL A 4 21.70 -26.40 -7.07
N PHE A 5 21.46 -26.51 -5.77
CA PHE A 5 20.11 -26.47 -5.19
C PHE A 5 19.47 -25.08 -5.28
N LEU A 6 20.27 -24.01 -5.10
CA LEU A 6 19.77 -22.65 -5.24
C LEU A 6 19.34 -22.34 -6.67
N THR A 7 20.13 -22.79 -7.67
CA THR A 7 19.82 -22.61 -9.08
C THR A 7 18.55 -23.38 -9.50
N ILE A 8 18.34 -24.59 -8.96
CA ILE A 8 17.14 -25.38 -9.22
C ILE A 8 15.88 -24.75 -8.56
N LEU A 9 16.01 -24.12 -7.38
CA LEU A 9 14.92 -23.40 -6.72
C LEU A 9 14.52 -22.13 -7.49
N ILE A 10 15.49 -21.39 -8.03
CA ILE A 10 15.23 -20.19 -8.85
C ILE A 10 14.54 -20.57 -10.17
N ILE A 11 14.94 -21.67 -10.81
CA ILE A 11 14.32 -22.18 -12.03
C ILE A 11 12.87 -22.69 -11.75
N SER A 12 12.62 -23.21 -10.54
CA SER A 12 11.30 -23.69 -10.14
C SER A 12 10.30 -22.56 -9.87
N CYS A 13 10.74 -21.38 -9.41
CA CYS A 13 9.87 -20.23 -9.19
C CYS A 13 9.60 -19.39 -10.46
N ALA A 14 10.40 -19.55 -11.51
CA ALA A 14 10.33 -18.72 -12.71
C ALA A 14 9.29 -19.17 -13.76
N ASN A 15 8.52 -20.22 -13.52
CA ASN A 15 7.73 -20.89 -14.56
C ASN A 15 6.20 -20.63 -14.55
N ILE A 16 5.69 -19.81 -13.64
CA ILE A 16 4.27 -19.46 -13.65
C ILE A 16 4.12 -18.08 -14.28
N GLN A 17 3.54 -18.02 -15.48
CA GLN A 17 3.18 -16.78 -16.14
C GLN A 17 1.70 -16.52 -15.94
N ARG A 18 1.38 -15.40 -15.28
CA ARG A 18 0.01 -14.94 -15.18
C ARG A 18 -0.39 -14.29 -16.49
N ARG A 19 -1.47 -14.78 -17.08
CA ARG A 19 -2.04 -14.29 -18.33
C ARG A 19 -3.45 -13.80 -18.10
N PHE A 20 -3.81 -12.78 -18.86
CA PHE A 20 -5.10 -12.14 -18.77
C PHE A 20 -5.79 -12.17 -20.13
N TYR A 21 -7.07 -12.44 -20.10
CA TYR A 21 -7.88 -12.58 -21.29
C TYR A 21 -9.09 -11.66 -21.19
N LYS A 22 -9.29 -10.85 -22.23
CA LYS A 22 -10.53 -10.06 -22.37
C LYS A 22 -11.68 -11.00 -22.77
N PRO A 23 -12.93 -10.70 -22.39
CA PRO A 23 -14.10 -11.49 -22.79
C PRO A 23 -14.48 -11.23 -24.27
N SER A 24 -13.52 -11.41 -25.19
CA SER A 24 -13.70 -11.29 -26.63
C SER A 24 -13.73 -12.67 -27.31
N LYS A 25 -14.47 -12.79 -28.39
CA LYS A 25 -14.59 -14.08 -29.11
C LYS A 25 -13.25 -14.74 -29.49
N PRO A 26 -12.23 -14.01 -29.97
CA PRO A 26 -10.94 -14.62 -30.28
C PRO A 26 -10.22 -15.18 -29.03
N GLU A 27 -10.22 -14.44 -27.93
CA GLU A 27 -9.51 -14.83 -26.70
C GLU A 27 -10.20 -15.99 -25.99
N LEU A 28 -11.54 -16.01 -25.97
CA LEU A 28 -12.31 -17.10 -25.38
C LEU A 28 -12.10 -18.43 -26.12
N LYS A 29 -11.91 -18.40 -27.45
CA LYS A 29 -11.52 -19.59 -28.22
C LYS A 29 -10.16 -20.15 -27.82
N ILE A 30 -9.25 -19.25 -27.37
CA ILE A 30 -7.94 -19.66 -26.87
C ILE A 30 -8.10 -20.42 -25.54
N LEU A 31 -8.96 -19.97 -24.63
CA LEU A 31 -9.23 -20.64 -23.35
C LEU A 31 -9.79 -22.07 -23.52
N ASN A 32 -10.48 -22.35 -24.58
CA ASN A 32 -11.02 -23.68 -24.88
C ASN A 32 -10.01 -24.65 -25.52
N LYS A 33 -8.85 -24.20 -26.00
CA LYS A 33 -7.85 -25.06 -26.61
C LYS A 33 -7.26 -26.05 -25.58
N THR A 34 -7.33 -27.33 -25.89
CA THR A 34 -6.82 -28.42 -25.04
C THR A 34 -5.34 -28.23 -24.68
N THR A 35 -4.52 -27.78 -25.63
CA THR A 35 -3.10 -27.49 -25.44
C THR A 35 -2.85 -26.40 -24.40
N ILE A 36 -3.79 -25.50 -24.17
CA ILE A 36 -3.67 -24.43 -23.19
C ILE A 36 -4.25 -24.87 -21.86
N LYS A 37 -5.37 -25.61 -21.84
CA LYS A 37 -5.99 -26.14 -20.61
C LYS A 37 -5.06 -27.03 -19.80
N VAL A 38 -4.17 -27.79 -20.45
CA VAL A 38 -3.17 -28.65 -19.78
C VAL A 38 -2.17 -27.84 -18.95
N HIS A 39 -1.93 -26.59 -19.30
CA HIS A 39 -0.97 -25.71 -18.62
C HIS A 39 -1.62 -24.73 -17.64
N MET A 40 -2.95 -24.74 -17.53
CA MET A 40 -3.70 -23.90 -16.60
C MET A 40 -4.38 -24.76 -15.55
N LYS A 41 -4.06 -24.50 -14.27
CA LYS A 41 -4.70 -25.21 -13.14
C LYS A 41 -6.05 -24.62 -12.77
N THR A 42 -6.13 -23.32 -12.78
CA THR A 42 -7.33 -22.54 -12.42
C THR A 42 -7.42 -21.28 -13.26
N ILE A 43 -8.65 -20.76 -13.41
CA ILE A 43 -8.87 -19.41 -13.91
C ILE A 43 -9.67 -18.62 -12.89
N LYS A 44 -9.37 -17.32 -12.77
CA LYS A 44 -10.19 -16.37 -12.01
C LYS A 44 -10.98 -15.52 -12.98
N VAL A 45 -12.28 -15.51 -12.81
CA VAL A 45 -13.21 -14.74 -13.61
C VAL A 45 -13.70 -13.56 -12.80
N HIS A 46 -13.27 -12.37 -13.14
CA HIS A 46 -13.68 -11.14 -12.49
C HIS A 46 -14.91 -10.57 -13.19
N MET A 47 -15.96 -10.35 -12.44
CA MET A 47 -17.22 -9.82 -12.96
C MET A 47 -17.19 -8.28 -12.97
N LYS A 48 -17.93 -7.67 -13.88
CA LYS A 48 -18.13 -6.21 -13.91
C LYS A 48 -18.81 -5.69 -12.66
N SER A 49 -19.59 -6.51 -11.98
CA SER A 49 -20.26 -6.25 -10.70
C SER A 49 -19.33 -6.39 -9.47
N GLY A 50 -18.14 -6.97 -9.66
CA GLY A 50 -17.10 -7.10 -8.61
C GLY A 50 -17.00 -8.49 -7.96
N GLU A 51 -17.90 -9.43 -8.26
CA GLU A 51 -17.77 -10.82 -7.81
C GLU A 51 -16.61 -11.52 -8.54
N VAL A 52 -16.10 -12.58 -7.92
CA VAL A 52 -15.03 -13.41 -8.51
C VAL A 52 -15.41 -14.88 -8.47
N TYR A 53 -15.20 -15.57 -9.58
CA TYR A 53 -15.27 -17.01 -9.67
C TYR A 53 -13.86 -17.56 -9.87
N VAL A 54 -13.45 -18.52 -9.05
CA VAL A 54 -12.20 -19.28 -9.21
C VAL A 54 -12.56 -20.66 -9.71
N LEU A 55 -12.36 -20.90 -11.01
CA LEU A 55 -12.79 -22.14 -11.64
C LEU A 55 -11.62 -23.11 -11.82
N ASN A 56 -11.81 -24.35 -11.38
CA ASN A 56 -10.85 -25.45 -11.54
C ASN A 56 -11.08 -26.21 -12.87
N SER A 57 -12.28 -26.11 -13.41
CA SER A 57 -12.62 -26.61 -14.74
C SER A 57 -13.55 -25.64 -15.42
N TRP A 58 -13.44 -25.48 -16.73
CA TRP A 58 -14.26 -24.55 -17.48
C TRP A 58 -14.45 -24.96 -18.92
N ASN A 59 -15.52 -24.47 -19.51
CA ASN A 59 -15.81 -24.57 -20.93
C ASN A 59 -16.60 -23.35 -21.40
N VAL A 60 -16.29 -22.86 -22.56
CA VAL A 60 -17.02 -21.74 -23.19
C VAL A 60 -18.03 -22.32 -24.17
N SER A 61 -19.32 -22.24 -23.83
CA SER A 61 -20.43 -22.69 -24.63
C SER A 61 -20.92 -21.54 -25.51
N ASP A 62 -21.11 -21.80 -26.82
CA ASP A 62 -21.77 -20.92 -27.79
C ASP A 62 -21.32 -19.45 -27.84
N ASN A 63 -20.12 -19.13 -27.33
CA ASN A 63 -19.57 -17.77 -27.16
C ASN A 63 -20.48 -16.81 -26.37
N LYS A 64 -21.40 -17.33 -25.56
CA LYS A 64 -22.30 -16.53 -24.71
C LYS A 64 -22.12 -16.79 -23.23
N THR A 65 -21.70 -18.02 -22.89
CA THR A 65 -21.64 -18.47 -21.51
C THR A 65 -20.31 -19.17 -21.24
N LEU A 66 -19.70 -18.86 -20.13
CA LEU A 66 -18.57 -19.58 -19.54
C LEU A 66 -19.14 -20.49 -18.43
N GLU A 67 -19.07 -21.78 -18.63
CA GLU A 67 -19.49 -22.78 -17.65
C GLU A 67 -18.27 -23.34 -16.95
N GLY A 68 -18.38 -23.61 -15.63
CA GLY A 68 -17.26 -24.18 -14.90
C GLY A 68 -17.62 -24.58 -13.48
N TYR A 69 -16.75 -25.43 -12.90
CA TYR A 69 -16.82 -25.81 -11.50
C TYR A 69 -15.73 -25.12 -10.69
N GLY A 70 -16.09 -24.60 -9.54
CA GLY A 70 -15.13 -23.91 -8.65
C GLY A 70 -15.81 -23.18 -7.51
N LYS A 71 -15.18 -22.07 -7.08
CA LYS A 71 -15.65 -21.22 -5.98
C LYS A 71 -16.09 -19.86 -6.47
N PHE A 72 -17.22 -19.42 -5.96
CA PHE A 72 -17.74 -18.07 -6.07
C PHE A 72 -17.37 -17.26 -4.82
N TYR A 73 -17.09 -15.97 -4.99
CA TYR A 73 -16.86 -15.01 -3.92
C TYR A 73 -17.70 -13.76 -4.18
N SER A 74 -18.43 -13.30 -3.15
CA SER A 74 -19.17 -12.03 -3.18
C SER A 74 -18.23 -10.83 -3.32
N VAL A 75 -18.78 -9.66 -3.65
CA VAL A 75 -18.02 -8.41 -3.82
C VAL A 75 -17.21 -8.05 -2.58
N ASP A 76 -17.79 -8.23 -1.39
CA ASP A 76 -17.16 -7.98 -0.09
C ASP A 76 -16.34 -9.15 0.45
N ARG A 77 -16.22 -10.26 -0.32
CA ARG A 77 -15.51 -11.49 0.04
C ARG A 77 -16.00 -12.19 1.32
N LYS A 78 -17.12 -11.75 1.89
CA LYS A 78 -17.67 -12.35 3.12
C LYS A 78 -18.44 -13.64 2.86
N ASN A 79 -19.00 -13.78 1.65
CA ASN A 79 -19.74 -14.95 1.26
C ASN A 79 -19.01 -15.69 0.14
N SER A 80 -18.92 -16.99 0.27
CA SER A 80 -18.40 -17.88 -0.78
C SER A 80 -19.27 -19.12 -0.90
N SER A 81 -19.36 -19.67 -2.10
CA SER A 81 -20.03 -20.95 -2.38
C SER A 81 -19.23 -21.73 -3.40
N GLU A 82 -19.32 -23.06 -3.36
CA GLU A 82 -18.65 -23.94 -4.30
C GLU A 82 -19.69 -24.73 -5.10
N GLY A 83 -19.47 -24.86 -6.40
CA GLY A 83 -20.40 -25.58 -7.28
C GLY A 83 -20.13 -25.37 -8.76
N ASN A 84 -21.13 -25.75 -9.57
CA ASN A 84 -21.13 -25.46 -11.01
C ASN A 84 -21.76 -24.09 -11.26
N PHE A 85 -21.10 -23.28 -12.06
CA PHE A 85 -21.54 -21.93 -12.41
C PHE A 85 -21.69 -21.79 -13.91
N SER A 86 -22.67 -20.99 -14.30
CA SER A 86 -22.92 -20.57 -15.68
C SER A 86 -22.85 -19.05 -15.72
N ILE A 87 -21.77 -18.52 -16.28
CA ILE A 87 -21.39 -17.10 -16.21
C ILE A 87 -21.60 -16.46 -17.59
N PRO A 88 -22.49 -15.45 -17.70
CA PRO A 88 -22.67 -14.72 -18.95
C PRO A 88 -21.37 -13.97 -19.32
N ILE A 89 -20.87 -14.17 -20.54
CA ILE A 89 -19.61 -13.58 -21.00
C ILE A 89 -19.67 -12.05 -20.99
N ASP A 90 -20.81 -11.48 -21.33
CA ASP A 90 -20.99 -10.02 -21.36
C ASP A 90 -20.89 -9.36 -19.96
N SER A 91 -21.04 -10.15 -18.89
CA SER A 91 -20.89 -9.69 -17.50
C SER A 91 -19.46 -9.83 -16.97
N ILE A 92 -18.55 -10.45 -17.73
CA ILE A 92 -17.15 -10.64 -17.35
C ILE A 92 -16.37 -9.35 -17.64
N ALA A 93 -15.58 -8.90 -16.67
CA ALA A 93 -14.64 -7.80 -16.84
C ALA A 93 -13.31 -8.31 -17.44
N ILE A 94 -12.73 -9.36 -16.81
CA ILE A 94 -11.44 -9.94 -17.22
C ILE A 94 -11.33 -11.38 -16.69
N ILE A 95 -10.55 -12.20 -17.38
CA ILE A 95 -10.20 -13.55 -16.94
C ILE A 95 -8.69 -13.63 -16.70
N GLU A 96 -8.31 -14.02 -15.51
CA GLU A 96 -6.92 -14.25 -15.09
C GLU A 96 -6.64 -15.74 -15.08
N ALA A 97 -5.51 -16.16 -15.65
CA ALA A 97 -5.08 -17.55 -15.65
C ALA A 97 -3.59 -17.68 -15.39
N ASP A 98 -3.21 -18.61 -14.53
CA ASP A 98 -1.83 -18.97 -14.30
C ASP A 98 -1.41 -20.03 -15.33
N PHE A 99 -0.46 -19.65 -16.19
CA PHE A 99 0.05 -20.50 -17.25
C PHE A 99 1.41 -21.08 -16.85
N VAL A 100 1.50 -22.39 -16.82
CA VAL A 100 2.76 -23.13 -16.64
C VAL A 100 3.26 -23.56 -18.01
N PRO A 101 4.27 -22.91 -18.61
CA PRO A 101 4.79 -23.32 -19.89
C PRO A 101 5.43 -24.73 -19.81
N SER A 102 5.16 -25.57 -20.81
CA SER A 102 5.88 -26.84 -20.97
C SER A 102 7.35 -26.57 -21.22
N PRO A 103 8.29 -27.25 -20.57
CA PRO A 103 9.70 -27.13 -20.89
C PRO A 103 9.97 -27.74 -22.28
N SER A 104 9.97 -26.92 -23.33
CA SER A 104 10.55 -27.31 -24.60
C SER A 104 12.06 -27.23 -24.49
N MET A 105 12.72 -28.37 -24.52
CA MET A 105 14.17 -28.53 -24.50
C MET A 105 14.75 -28.21 -25.90
N GLU A 106 14.80 -26.95 -26.28
CA GLU A 106 15.58 -26.47 -27.43
C GLU A 106 16.38 -25.23 -27.05
N PRO A 107 17.43 -24.86 -27.76
CA PRO A 107 18.71 -24.34 -27.27
C PRO A 107 18.63 -23.06 -26.44
N ILE A 108 18.15 -23.23 -25.25
CA ILE A 108 17.88 -22.21 -24.23
C ILE A 108 19.17 -21.62 -23.65
N PHE A 109 20.33 -22.30 -23.80
CA PHE A 109 21.54 -21.92 -23.08
C PHE A 109 22.16 -20.58 -23.53
N LEU A 110 22.05 -20.18 -24.79
CA LEU A 110 22.61 -18.91 -25.28
C LEU A 110 21.61 -17.73 -25.17
N MET A 111 20.29 -17.99 -25.30
CA MET A 111 19.25 -16.96 -25.12
C MET A 111 18.93 -16.67 -23.64
N LEU A 112 19.29 -17.54 -22.72
CA LEU A 112 19.08 -17.36 -21.27
C LEU A 112 20.15 -16.52 -20.60
N LEU A 113 21.38 -16.45 -21.14
CA LEU A 113 22.46 -15.72 -20.47
C LEU A 113 22.28 -14.20 -20.51
N ILE A 114 21.71 -13.64 -21.56
CA ILE A 114 21.50 -12.19 -21.67
C ILE A 114 20.29 -11.71 -20.84
N PRO A 115 19.08 -12.31 -20.96
CA PRO A 115 17.97 -11.93 -20.10
C PRO A 115 18.26 -12.19 -18.63
N LEU A 116 18.88 -13.33 -18.29
CA LEU A 116 19.21 -13.67 -16.91
C LEU A 116 20.22 -12.68 -16.30
N SER A 117 21.24 -12.23 -17.06
CA SER A 117 22.17 -11.22 -16.57
C SER A 117 21.52 -9.85 -16.37
N VAL A 118 20.58 -9.47 -17.24
CA VAL A 118 19.77 -8.25 -17.10
C VAL A 118 18.82 -8.35 -15.92
N GLU A 119 18.09 -9.48 -15.78
CA GLU A 119 17.22 -9.72 -14.63
C GLU A 119 17.97 -9.73 -13.30
N ILE A 120 19.15 -10.37 -13.26
CA ILE A 120 20.02 -10.35 -12.08
C ILE A 120 20.52 -8.93 -11.80
N ALA A 121 20.91 -8.16 -12.81
CA ALA A 121 21.34 -6.78 -12.64
C ALA A 121 20.21 -5.88 -12.14
N ILE A 122 19.00 -6.03 -12.68
CA ILE A 122 17.80 -5.36 -12.20
C ILE A 122 17.50 -5.80 -10.77
N TRP A 123 17.51 -7.10 -10.48
CA TRP A 123 17.26 -7.61 -9.14
C TRP A 123 18.27 -7.11 -8.11
N ILE A 124 19.57 -7.10 -8.46
CA ILE A 124 20.63 -6.52 -7.61
C ILE A 124 20.38 -5.02 -7.44
N SER A 125 20.06 -4.30 -8.50
CA SER A 125 19.73 -2.88 -8.43
C SER A 125 18.55 -2.62 -7.52
N CYS A 126 17.49 -3.44 -7.61
CA CYS A 126 16.30 -3.35 -6.75
C CYS A 126 16.61 -3.68 -5.27
N GLN A 127 17.59 -4.52 -4.98
CA GLN A 127 18.04 -4.79 -3.61
C GLN A 127 18.83 -3.61 -3.01
N TYR A 128 19.66 -2.95 -3.83
CA TYR A 128 20.41 -1.77 -3.38
C TYR A 128 19.58 -0.49 -3.38
N ASN A 129 18.65 -0.38 -4.30
CA ASN A 129 17.71 0.74 -4.39
C ASN A 129 16.30 0.24 -4.76
N PRO A 130 15.52 -0.23 -3.77
CA PRO A 130 14.16 -0.71 -4.01
C PRO A 130 13.27 0.33 -4.72
N LYS A 131 13.53 1.61 -4.50
CA LYS A 131 12.78 2.69 -5.13
C LYS A 131 12.99 2.80 -6.63
N ALA A 132 14.19 2.54 -7.13
CA ALA A 132 14.43 2.54 -8.57
C ALA A 132 13.54 1.53 -9.31
N CYS A 133 13.06 0.50 -8.61
CA CYS A 133 12.24 -0.55 -9.20
C CYS A 133 10.74 -0.44 -8.88
N PHE A 134 10.40 0.15 -7.74
CA PHE A 134 9.03 0.11 -7.19
C PHE A 134 8.56 1.44 -6.63
N GLY A 135 9.44 2.43 -6.56
CA GLY A 135 9.13 3.69 -5.94
C GLY A 135 8.38 4.62 -6.88
N SER A 136 7.60 5.50 -6.32
CA SER A 136 6.82 6.47 -7.06
C SER A 136 6.71 7.83 -6.37
N CYS A 137 7.37 8.03 -5.25
CA CYS A 137 7.13 9.20 -4.42
C CYS A 137 8.43 9.91 -4.06
N PRO A 138 8.44 11.24 -3.90
CA PRO A 138 9.59 11.92 -3.33
C PRO A 138 9.82 11.42 -1.90
N THR A 139 11.08 11.19 -1.55
CA THR A 139 11.47 10.77 -0.20
C THR A 139 12.14 11.89 0.53
N PHE A 140 11.92 11.91 1.85
CA PHE A 140 12.46 12.91 2.73
C PHE A 140 13.35 12.29 3.79
N TYR A 141 14.59 12.73 3.80
CA TYR A 141 15.63 12.27 4.70
C TYR A 141 15.99 13.36 5.68
N VAL A 142 16.24 12.98 6.91
CA VAL A 142 16.74 13.88 7.95
C VAL A 142 18.00 13.31 8.57
N GLN A 143 18.84 14.20 9.14
CA GLN A 143 20.01 13.79 9.89
C GLN A 143 19.59 13.10 11.19
N ASP A 144 20.02 11.85 11.39
CA ASP A 144 19.80 11.08 12.60
C ASP A 144 21.15 10.45 13.03
N GLY A 145 21.82 11.06 13.98
CA GLY A 145 23.23 10.75 14.31
C GLY A 145 24.14 11.09 13.14
N ASP A 146 24.97 10.12 12.73
CA ASP A 146 25.97 10.29 11.68
C ASP A 146 25.44 9.96 10.26
N SER A 147 24.15 9.68 10.10
CA SER A 147 23.58 9.28 8.82
C SER A 147 22.26 9.96 8.50
N MET A 148 21.99 10.14 7.20
CA MET A 148 20.68 10.54 6.71
C MET A 148 19.74 9.33 6.74
N LYS A 149 18.57 9.50 7.38
CA LYS A 149 17.55 8.45 7.46
C LYS A 149 16.26 8.89 6.82
N LEU A 150 15.65 7.99 6.10
CA LEU A 150 14.30 8.16 5.55
C LEU A 150 13.31 8.29 6.71
N LYS A 151 12.54 9.38 6.73
CA LYS A 151 11.53 9.64 7.76
C LYS A 151 10.16 9.97 7.20
N ALA A 152 10.09 10.41 5.95
CA ALA A 152 8.84 10.75 5.29
C ALA A 152 8.90 10.43 3.80
N GLU A 153 7.75 10.26 3.19
CA GLU A 153 7.59 10.17 1.74
C GLU A 153 6.33 10.93 1.33
N GLY A 154 6.41 11.70 0.26
CA GLY A 154 5.24 12.39 -0.27
C GLY A 154 4.43 11.44 -1.12
N PHE A 155 3.63 10.59 -0.49
CA PHE A 155 2.78 9.65 -1.20
C PHE A 155 1.54 10.35 -1.72
N SER A 156 1.31 10.22 -3.02
CA SER A 156 0.05 10.66 -3.58
C SER A 156 -0.34 9.72 -4.73
N SER A 157 -1.59 9.36 -4.79
CA SER A 157 -2.19 8.71 -5.95
C SER A 157 -2.40 9.69 -7.10
N SER A 158 -1.79 10.88 -7.04
CA SER A 158 -1.99 11.97 -8.00
C SER A 158 -1.30 11.71 -9.34
N ILE A 159 -1.89 10.80 -10.09
CA ILE A 159 -1.66 10.70 -11.53
C ILE A 159 -2.36 11.84 -12.30
N ALA A 160 -3.14 12.65 -11.59
CA ALA A 160 -3.86 13.81 -12.12
C ALA A 160 -4.03 14.87 -11.03
N PRO A 161 -4.10 16.17 -11.37
CA PRO A 161 -4.29 17.24 -10.38
C PRO A 161 -5.51 17.05 -9.47
N ALA A 162 -6.55 16.40 -9.97
CA ALA A 162 -7.77 16.10 -9.20
C ALA A 162 -7.57 15.08 -8.04
N LEU A 163 -6.44 14.41 -8.00
CA LEU A 163 -6.06 13.46 -6.96
C LEU A 163 -4.93 13.98 -6.08
N GLU A 164 -4.54 15.24 -6.27
CA GLU A 164 -3.55 15.90 -5.42
C GLU A 164 -4.07 15.95 -3.98
N ALA A 165 -3.23 15.56 -3.04
CA ALA A 165 -3.53 15.55 -1.62
C ALA A 165 -2.30 15.95 -0.80
N ASP A 166 -2.56 16.50 0.39
CA ASP A 166 -1.52 16.73 1.38
C ASP A 166 -1.15 15.39 2.04
N ASP A 167 0.13 15.21 2.28
CA ASP A 167 0.68 14.11 3.03
C ASP A 167 1.43 14.67 4.26
N ILE A 168 1.16 14.12 5.43
CA ILE A 168 1.68 14.62 6.70
C ILE A 168 2.36 13.49 7.45
N ASP A 169 3.68 13.49 7.43
CA ASP A 169 4.52 12.50 8.08
C ASP A 169 5.14 13.02 9.39
N ALA A 170 5.25 12.13 10.37
CA ALA A 170 5.93 12.43 11.62
C ALA A 170 7.45 12.26 11.51
N LEU A 171 8.21 13.34 11.60
CA LEU A 171 9.68 13.32 11.60
C LEU A 171 10.23 12.91 12.96
N VAL A 172 9.98 11.67 13.37
CA VAL A 172 10.38 11.14 14.68
C VAL A 172 11.90 11.17 14.84
N GLY A 173 12.37 11.81 15.91
CA GLY A 173 13.79 11.91 16.24
C GLY A 173 14.52 13.09 15.59
N LEU A 174 13.88 13.87 14.74
CA LEU A 174 14.44 15.09 14.16
C LEU A 174 14.86 16.08 15.28
N LYS A 175 16.06 16.63 15.12
CA LYS A 175 16.60 17.68 16.00
C LYS A 175 17.05 18.86 15.15
N SER A 176 16.77 20.07 15.63
CA SER A 176 17.37 21.26 15.02
C SER A 176 18.85 21.33 15.36
N ILE A 177 19.65 21.84 14.44
CA ILE A 177 21.08 22.13 14.62
C ILE A 177 21.23 23.64 14.54
N ASN A 178 21.66 24.27 15.64
CA ASN A 178 21.77 25.74 15.75
C ASN A 178 20.49 26.52 15.43
N GLY A 179 19.33 25.90 15.67
CA GLY A 179 18.03 26.52 15.36
C GLY A 179 17.54 26.30 13.94
N GLU A 180 18.32 25.66 13.09
CA GLU A 180 17.95 25.31 11.71
C GLU A 180 17.53 23.85 11.59
N ILE A 181 16.65 23.57 10.65
CA ILE A 181 16.25 22.23 10.24
C ILE A 181 16.53 22.08 8.74
N GLU A 182 17.27 21.05 8.38
CA GLU A 182 17.52 20.67 6.99
C GLU A 182 16.86 19.34 6.69
N ILE A 183 16.04 19.31 5.63
CA ILE A 183 15.39 18.10 5.10
C ILE A 183 15.90 17.88 3.69
N GLU A 184 16.34 16.68 3.38
CA GLU A 184 16.79 16.30 2.06
C GLU A 184 15.69 15.56 1.31
N MET A 185 15.10 16.21 0.28
CA MET A 185 14.13 15.60 -0.63
C MET A 185 14.85 14.96 -1.79
N ARG A 186 14.54 13.70 -2.08
CA ARG A 186 15.16 12.93 -3.18
C ARG A 186 14.11 12.40 -4.15
N ASN A 187 14.47 12.38 -5.43
CA ASN A 187 13.80 11.58 -6.42
C ASN A 187 14.67 10.35 -6.74
N GLU A 188 14.38 9.24 -6.10
CA GLU A 188 15.12 7.98 -6.26
C GLU A 188 14.42 7.01 -7.22
N ALA A 189 13.23 7.36 -7.70
CA ALA A 189 12.45 6.58 -8.65
C ALA A 189 12.82 6.91 -10.10
N TRP A 190 12.47 6.03 -11.03
CA TRP A 190 12.65 6.26 -12.46
C TRP A 190 11.43 6.96 -13.08
N GLU A 191 10.97 7.98 -12.39
CA GLU A 191 9.81 8.75 -12.80
C GLU A 191 9.97 10.23 -12.45
N THR A 192 9.11 11.06 -12.98
CA THR A 192 9.06 12.50 -12.67
C THR A 192 8.12 12.72 -11.49
N HIS A 193 8.60 13.41 -10.45
CA HIS A 193 7.74 13.89 -9.38
C HIS A 193 7.37 15.35 -9.58
N VAL A 194 6.16 15.69 -9.19
CA VAL A 194 5.62 17.04 -9.26
C VAL A 194 5.20 17.43 -7.84
N VAL A 195 5.97 18.33 -7.22
CA VAL A 195 5.83 18.71 -5.81
C VAL A 195 5.32 20.14 -5.73
N ARG A 196 4.17 20.34 -5.07
CA ARG A 196 3.58 21.67 -4.92
C ARG A 196 4.29 22.46 -3.83
N TYR A 197 4.43 21.89 -2.65
CA TYR A 197 5.14 22.53 -1.53
C TYR A 197 5.70 21.47 -0.58
N VAL A 198 6.65 21.87 0.25
CA VAL A 198 7.17 21.10 1.37
C VAL A 198 7.25 22.05 2.55
N ASP A 199 6.29 21.97 3.45
CA ASP A 199 6.22 22.81 4.63
C ASP A 199 6.57 22.00 5.88
N LEU A 200 7.18 22.62 6.87
CA LEU A 200 7.47 22.02 8.16
C LEU A 200 6.38 22.39 9.17
N LEU A 201 5.77 21.39 9.82
CA LEU A 201 4.82 21.60 10.88
C LEU A 201 5.50 21.39 12.23
N ILE A 202 5.56 22.44 13.05
CA ILE A 202 6.07 22.35 14.42
C ILE A 202 4.89 22.31 15.39
N VAL A 203 4.83 21.25 16.20
CA VAL A 203 3.74 21.06 17.16
C VAL A 203 4.29 21.13 18.59
N PRO A 204 3.79 22.07 19.45
CA PRO A 204 4.24 22.20 20.82
C PRO A 204 3.90 20.96 21.66
N ARG A 205 4.91 20.22 22.11
CA ARG A 205 4.73 18.96 22.84
C ARG A 205 4.45 19.14 24.35
N ASN A 206 5.04 20.13 24.97
CA ASN A 206 4.94 20.37 26.44
C ASN A 206 5.22 19.09 27.28
N GLY A 207 6.25 18.32 26.87
CA GLY A 207 6.66 17.09 27.55
C GLY A 207 5.80 15.84 27.24
N LYS A 208 4.78 15.95 26.37
CA LYS A 208 3.90 14.85 25.96
C LYS A 208 4.20 14.40 24.54
N SER A 209 3.68 13.25 24.13
CA SER A 209 3.66 12.86 22.73
C SER A 209 2.54 13.59 21.99
N VAL A 210 2.75 13.86 20.71
CA VAL A 210 1.75 14.45 19.83
C VAL A 210 1.66 13.59 18.57
N PHE A 211 0.45 13.33 18.12
CA PHE A 211 0.20 12.59 16.88
C PHE A 211 -0.77 13.36 15.99
N PHE A 212 -0.55 13.22 14.69
CA PHE A 212 -1.54 13.58 13.68
C PHE A 212 -2.63 12.52 13.67
N SER A 213 -3.85 12.92 13.42
CA SER A 213 -5.03 12.07 13.53
C SER A 213 -5.76 11.98 12.19
N GLU A 214 -6.47 10.89 11.97
CA GLU A 214 -7.33 10.64 10.80
C GLU A 214 -8.46 11.67 10.62
N ASP A 215 -8.75 12.47 11.65
CA ASP A 215 -9.69 13.59 11.55
C ASP A 215 -9.04 14.92 11.12
N GLY A 216 -7.76 14.89 10.75
CA GLY A 216 -7.01 16.05 10.26
C GLY A 216 -6.46 16.97 11.35
N LYS A 217 -6.40 16.52 12.60
CA LYS A 217 -6.00 17.30 13.76
C LYS A 217 -4.78 16.73 14.47
N PHE A 218 -4.13 17.56 15.28
CA PHE A 218 -3.04 17.11 16.14
C PHE A 218 -3.51 17.02 17.59
N TYR A 219 -3.20 15.91 18.24
CA TYR A 219 -3.58 15.70 19.64
C TYR A 219 -2.34 15.42 20.51
N ARG A 220 -2.27 16.07 21.64
CA ARG A 220 -1.40 15.61 22.72
C ARG A 220 -2.00 14.37 23.34
N VAL A 221 -1.16 13.41 23.68
CA VAL A 221 -1.61 12.17 24.28
C VAL A 221 -0.85 11.87 25.56
N ASN A 222 -1.49 11.12 26.45
CA ASN A 222 -0.91 10.64 27.69
C ASN A 222 -0.95 9.09 27.70
N ASN A 223 -0.16 8.50 28.57
CA ASN A 223 -0.25 7.09 28.96
C ASN A 223 -0.35 6.14 27.75
N HIS A 224 0.80 5.85 27.15
CA HIS A 224 0.87 4.78 26.14
C HIS A 224 0.62 3.42 26.82
N ILE A 225 -0.47 2.76 26.45
CA ILE A 225 -0.90 1.47 26.98
C ILE A 225 -0.69 0.44 25.88
N LEU A 226 0.22 -0.49 26.10
CA LEU A 226 0.42 -1.63 25.20
C LEU A 226 -0.69 -2.66 25.40
N PRO A 227 -1.06 -3.42 24.35
CA PRO A 227 -2.04 -4.48 24.49
C PRO A 227 -1.51 -5.56 25.45
N LYS A 228 -2.34 -6.00 26.38
CA LYS A 228 -2.10 -7.14 27.26
C LYS A 228 -2.05 -8.45 26.50
N ARG A 229 -2.84 -8.53 25.44
CA ARG A 229 -2.95 -9.70 24.54
C ARG A 229 -3.05 -9.24 23.10
N VAL A 230 -2.30 -9.93 22.25
CA VAL A 230 -2.35 -9.78 20.78
C VAL A 230 -2.71 -11.15 20.20
N GLU A 231 -3.74 -11.19 19.37
CA GLU A 231 -4.12 -12.34 18.57
C GLU A 231 -4.01 -11.98 17.10
N CYS A 232 -3.13 -12.62 16.39
CA CYS A 232 -2.93 -12.44 14.95
C CYS A 232 -2.86 -13.81 14.26
N PRO A 233 -2.97 -13.92 12.92
CA PRO A 233 -2.96 -15.19 12.20
C PRO A 233 -1.65 -15.98 12.28
N GLN A 234 -0.60 -15.41 12.86
CA GLN A 234 0.75 -15.97 12.89
C GLN A 234 1.16 -16.38 14.31
N GLU A 235 2.39 -16.90 14.44
CA GLU A 235 2.97 -17.27 15.73
C GLU A 235 3.16 -16.04 16.62
N LYS A 236 3.09 -16.24 17.94
CA LYS A 236 3.09 -15.17 18.93
C LYS A 236 4.29 -14.22 18.84
N ASP A 237 5.49 -14.74 18.59
CA ASP A 237 6.71 -13.94 18.45
C ASP A 237 6.63 -12.95 17.26
N LYS A 238 5.90 -13.29 16.22
CA LYS A 238 5.63 -12.39 15.09
C LYS A 238 4.55 -11.36 15.43
N CYS A 239 3.54 -11.75 16.21
CA CYS A 239 2.52 -10.82 16.68
C CYS A 239 3.11 -9.76 17.62
N ASP A 240 4.13 -10.10 18.40
CA ASP A 240 4.79 -9.19 19.33
C ASP A 240 5.63 -8.09 18.64
N LEU A 241 5.87 -8.20 17.33
CA LEU A 241 6.58 -7.17 16.54
C LEU A 241 5.85 -5.81 16.53
N ILE A 242 4.54 -5.79 16.77
CA ILE A 242 3.74 -4.55 16.80
C ILE A 242 3.84 -3.78 18.14
N LEU A 243 4.62 -4.25 19.10
CA LEU A 243 4.66 -3.67 20.44
C LEU A 243 5.73 -2.58 20.63
N ASN A 244 6.65 -2.42 19.67
CA ASN A 244 7.79 -1.50 19.81
C ASN A 244 7.98 -0.66 18.55
N MET A 245 8.25 0.63 18.71
CA MET A 245 8.65 1.53 17.61
C MET A 245 10.12 1.31 17.26
N ASP A 246 10.47 0.19 16.65
CA ASP A 246 11.87 -0.18 16.36
C ASP A 246 12.14 -0.50 14.88
N GLY A 247 11.14 -0.31 14.02
CA GLY A 247 11.21 -0.59 12.58
C GLY A 247 11.14 -2.07 12.23
N LYS A 248 10.88 -2.96 13.21
CA LYS A 248 10.58 -4.36 12.95
C LYS A 248 9.09 -4.53 12.79
N GLU A 249 8.69 -4.83 11.60
CA GLU A 249 7.30 -4.79 11.20
C GLU A 249 6.66 -6.18 11.15
N TRP A 250 5.46 -6.27 11.67
CA TRP A 250 4.55 -7.37 11.38
C TRP A 250 3.95 -7.21 9.98
N PHE A 251 3.87 -8.28 9.23
CA PHE A 251 3.14 -8.34 7.97
C PHE A 251 2.79 -9.80 7.61
N SER A 252 1.78 -9.98 6.78
CA SER A 252 1.40 -11.26 6.19
C SER A 252 1.75 -11.32 4.70
N LEU A 253 1.79 -12.52 4.16
CA LEU A 253 1.86 -12.71 2.71
C LEU A 253 0.47 -12.56 2.11
N ALA A 254 0.39 -12.00 0.90
CA ALA A 254 -0.84 -11.95 0.14
C ALA A 254 -1.36 -13.37 -0.16
N ASP A 255 -2.68 -13.51 -0.27
CA ASP A 255 -3.27 -14.75 -0.72
C ASP A 255 -3.08 -14.87 -2.24
N ASP A 256 -2.46 -15.96 -2.70
CA ASP A 256 -2.15 -16.22 -4.11
C ASP A 256 -3.39 -16.53 -4.96
N LYS A 257 -4.50 -16.85 -4.32
CA LYS A 257 -5.78 -17.19 -4.97
C LYS A 257 -6.79 -16.06 -4.92
N ASP A 258 -6.75 -15.25 -3.87
CA ASP A 258 -7.65 -14.12 -3.69
C ASP A 258 -6.93 -12.93 -3.05
N LEU A 259 -6.49 -11.97 -3.88
CA LEU A 259 -5.84 -10.75 -3.42
C LEU A 259 -6.77 -9.82 -2.62
N GLY A 260 -8.08 -10.11 -2.58
CA GLY A 260 -9.05 -9.42 -1.74
C GLY A 260 -9.28 -10.07 -0.37
N SER A 261 -8.57 -11.16 -0.06
CA SER A 261 -8.65 -11.82 1.27
C SER A 261 -8.35 -10.84 2.38
N ARG A 262 -9.13 -10.95 3.46
CA ARG A 262 -8.97 -10.11 4.65
C ARG A 262 -8.32 -10.90 5.77
N GLU A 263 -7.63 -10.19 6.64
CA GLU A 263 -7.08 -10.71 7.88
C GLU A 263 -7.42 -9.81 9.05
N GLU A 264 -7.35 -10.36 10.25
CA GLU A 264 -7.75 -9.70 11.47
C GLU A 264 -6.63 -9.80 12.52
N ILE A 265 -6.43 -8.71 13.26
CA ILE A 265 -5.63 -8.67 14.48
C ILE A 265 -6.55 -8.24 15.61
N GLU A 266 -6.64 -9.03 16.68
CA GLU A 266 -7.38 -8.66 17.88
C GLU A 266 -6.43 -8.28 19.01
N LEU A 267 -6.75 -7.17 19.69
CA LEU A 267 -5.98 -6.58 20.77
C LEU A 267 -6.86 -6.46 22.01
N GLU A 268 -6.29 -6.74 23.17
CA GLU A 268 -6.94 -6.54 24.46
C GLU A 268 -6.11 -5.59 25.34
N PHE A 269 -6.76 -4.58 25.91
CA PHE A 269 -6.14 -3.57 26.75
C PHE A 269 -6.80 -3.53 28.12
N ASP A 270 -5.99 -3.47 29.18
CA ASP A 270 -6.47 -3.09 30.53
C ASP A 270 -6.43 -1.56 30.62
N ILE A 271 -7.55 -0.93 30.88
CA ILE A 271 -7.73 0.52 30.88
C ILE A 271 -8.49 0.99 32.11
N GLU A 272 -8.51 2.29 32.32
CA GLU A 272 -9.37 2.94 33.33
C GLU A 272 -10.63 3.47 32.66
N GLY A 273 -11.80 3.00 33.09
CA GLY A 273 -13.08 3.45 32.52
C GLY A 273 -13.35 4.93 32.77
N GLY A 274 -14.17 5.53 31.88
CA GLY A 274 -14.58 6.93 31.98
C GLY A 274 -13.59 7.92 31.38
N LYS A 275 -12.63 7.46 30.57
CA LYS A 275 -11.68 8.31 29.84
C LYS A 275 -11.87 8.22 28.33
N ASN A 276 -11.39 9.25 27.64
CA ASN A 276 -11.31 9.25 26.18
C ASN A 276 -10.02 8.59 25.71
N TYR A 277 -10.15 7.65 24.80
CA TYR A 277 -9.04 6.88 24.24
C TYR A 277 -8.90 7.08 22.74
N ALA A 278 -7.70 6.89 22.25
CA ALA A 278 -7.38 6.80 20.84
C ALA A 278 -6.40 5.66 20.58
N LEU A 279 -6.43 5.10 19.39
CA LEU A 279 -5.48 4.10 18.93
C LEU A 279 -4.38 4.78 18.13
N VAL A 280 -3.12 4.53 18.47
CA VAL A 280 -1.95 4.93 17.68
C VAL A 280 -1.49 3.71 16.90
N VAL A 281 -1.32 3.86 15.59
CA VAL A 281 -0.83 2.81 14.70
C VAL A 281 0.34 3.34 13.88
N GLY A 282 1.50 2.71 14.04
CA GLY A 282 2.66 2.91 13.17
C GLY A 282 2.61 1.89 12.04
N ARG A 283 2.44 2.35 10.81
CA ARG A 283 2.25 1.48 9.65
C ARG A 283 2.84 2.08 8.38
N ARG A 284 2.98 1.22 7.38
CA ARG A 284 3.15 1.56 5.97
C ARG A 284 2.53 0.49 5.08
N GLN A 285 2.36 0.77 3.81
CA GLN A 285 1.92 -0.23 2.85
C GLN A 285 3.06 -1.21 2.51
N THR A 286 2.68 -2.38 2.00
CA THR A 286 3.60 -3.21 1.21
C THR A 286 3.67 -2.68 -0.23
N LEU A 287 4.52 -3.28 -1.06
CA LEU A 287 4.54 -2.95 -2.49
C LEU A 287 3.35 -3.54 -3.27
N LEU A 288 2.53 -4.38 -2.65
CA LEU A 288 1.39 -5.02 -3.32
C LEU A 288 0.34 -4.03 -3.83
N PRO A 289 -0.14 -3.05 -3.04
CA PRO A 289 -1.08 -2.04 -3.52
C PRO A 289 -0.54 -1.24 -4.70
N THR A 290 0.71 -0.80 -4.62
CA THR A 290 1.39 -0.07 -5.72
C THR A 290 1.45 -0.93 -6.98
N PHE A 291 1.87 -2.19 -6.86
CA PHE A 291 1.90 -3.13 -7.97
C PHE A 291 0.51 -3.31 -8.60
N LEU A 292 -0.54 -3.50 -7.79
CA LEU A 292 -1.91 -3.66 -8.27
C LEU A 292 -2.42 -2.41 -8.99
N PHE A 293 -2.08 -1.24 -8.49
CA PHE A 293 -2.43 0.03 -9.11
C PHE A 293 -1.81 0.15 -10.50
N TYR A 294 -0.50 -0.04 -10.64
CA TYR A 294 0.19 0.03 -11.92
C TYR A 294 -0.26 -1.06 -12.90
N GLN A 295 -0.52 -2.26 -12.40
CA GLN A 295 -1.08 -3.32 -13.25
C GLN A 295 -2.47 -2.95 -13.76
N THR A 296 -3.30 -2.33 -12.94
CA THR A 296 -4.62 -1.85 -13.37
C THR A 296 -4.49 -0.83 -14.49
N LEU A 297 -3.60 0.16 -14.34
CA LEU A 297 -3.33 1.14 -15.40
C LEU A 297 -2.82 0.46 -16.68
N ALA A 298 -1.90 -0.50 -16.57
CA ALA A 298 -1.36 -1.25 -17.70
C ALA A 298 -2.46 -2.03 -18.45
N TYR A 299 -3.43 -2.59 -17.73
CA TYR A 299 -4.58 -3.25 -18.35
C TYR A 299 -5.53 -2.32 -19.07
N MET A 300 -5.67 -1.12 -18.57
CA MET A 300 -6.53 -0.13 -19.22
C MET A 300 -5.95 0.32 -20.55
N GLY A 301 -4.64 0.22 -20.76
CA GLY A 301 -3.96 0.64 -21.98
C GLY A 301 -4.37 2.07 -22.38
N ASP A 302 -4.83 2.27 -23.59
CA ASP A 302 -5.23 3.59 -24.10
C ASP A 302 -6.40 4.23 -23.33
N ASN A 303 -7.18 3.44 -22.58
CA ASN A 303 -8.30 3.95 -21.79
C ASN A 303 -7.86 4.68 -20.52
N VAL A 304 -6.58 4.64 -20.15
CA VAL A 304 -6.05 5.42 -19.01
C VAL A 304 -6.29 6.91 -19.20
N GLY A 305 -6.11 7.43 -20.42
CA GLY A 305 -6.38 8.83 -20.73
C GLY A 305 -7.84 9.23 -20.48
N GLU A 306 -8.79 8.35 -20.79
CA GLU A 306 -10.21 8.58 -20.52
C GLU A 306 -10.50 8.58 -19.00
N LEU A 307 -9.90 7.64 -18.24
CA LEU A 307 -10.00 7.60 -16.79
C LEU A 307 -9.50 8.91 -16.16
N ILE A 308 -8.29 9.35 -16.51
CA ILE A 308 -7.68 10.57 -15.99
C ILE A 308 -8.55 11.79 -16.31
N SER A 309 -9.05 11.88 -17.57
CA SER A 309 -9.96 12.95 -17.96
C SER A 309 -11.27 12.95 -17.17
N LYS A 310 -11.78 11.77 -16.82
CA LYS A 310 -12.98 11.59 -16.00
C LYS A 310 -12.74 11.99 -14.55
N LEU A 311 -11.59 11.61 -13.98
CA LEU A 311 -11.19 12.01 -12.63
C LEU A 311 -11.06 13.53 -12.50
N GLY A 312 -10.56 14.21 -13.53
CA GLY A 312 -10.46 15.68 -13.55
C GLY A 312 -11.81 16.42 -13.61
N ARG A 313 -12.93 15.72 -13.87
CA ARG A 313 -14.24 16.36 -14.11
C ARG A 313 -15.39 15.84 -13.24
N SER A 314 -15.17 14.76 -12.51
CA SER A 314 -16.25 14.04 -11.80
C SER A 314 -15.83 13.66 -10.39
N GLU A 315 -16.41 14.33 -9.39
CA GLU A 315 -16.27 13.99 -7.98
C GLU A 315 -16.72 12.55 -7.69
N GLU A 316 -17.75 12.07 -8.40
CA GLU A 316 -18.20 10.67 -8.27
C GLU A 316 -17.09 9.69 -8.72
N ALA A 317 -16.37 9.99 -9.79
CA ALA A 317 -15.27 9.14 -10.25
C ALA A 317 -14.09 9.17 -9.26
N GLN A 318 -13.78 10.33 -8.69
CA GLN A 318 -12.75 10.49 -7.65
C GLN A 318 -13.13 9.69 -6.40
N SER A 319 -14.37 9.82 -5.91
CA SER A 319 -14.88 9.08 -4.76
C SER A 319 -14.81 7.56 -4.97
N LYS A 320 -15.22 7.08 -6.14
CA LYS A 320 -15.13 5.64 -6.46
C LYS A 320 -13.71 5.12 -6.51
N LEU A 321 -12.77 5.91 -7.04
CA LEU A 321 -11.36 5.52 -7.04
C LEU A 321 -10.81 5.50 -5.62
N LYS A 322 -11.10 6.52 -4.82
CA LYS A 322 -10.73 6.57 -3.41
C LYS A 322 -11.27 5.37 -2.65
N ASP A 323 -12.57 5.07 -2.79
CA ASP A 323 -13.20 3.90 -2.16
C ASP A 323 -12.51 2.59 -2.55
N LEU A 324 -12.06 2.46 -3.80
CA LEU A 324 -11.33 1.27 -4.26
C LEU A 324 -9.95 1.19 -3.62
N VAL A 325 -9.21 2.29 -3.59
CA VAL A 325 -7.89 2.36 -2.96
C VAL A 325 -8.01 2.06 -1.48
N ASP A 326 -8.93 2.70 -0.77
CA ASP A 326 -9.17 2.49 0.66
C ASP A 326 -9.51 1.04 1.00
N LYS A 327 -10.30 0.36 0.18
CA LYS A 327 -10.59 -1.07 0.37
C LYS A 327 -9.36 -1.96 0.35
N ILE A 328 -8.33 -1.58 -0.40
CA ILE A 328 -7.10 -2.36 -0.54
C ILE A 328 -6.07 -1.97 0.52
N THR A 329 -5.95 -0.67 0.82
CA THR A 329 -4.82 -0.12 1.56
C THR A 329 -5.12 0.21 3.02
N SER A 330 -6.40 0.39 3.38
CA SER A 330 -6.77 0.87 4.71
C SER A 330 -6.92 -0.26 5.75
N ILE A 331 -6.86 0.15 7.01
CA ILE A 331 -7.14 -0.68 8.19
C ILE A 331 -8.47 -0.24 8.79
N GLU A 332 -9.46 -1.12 8.79
CA GLU A 332 -10.74 -0.87 9.49
C GLU A 332 -10.60 -1.20 10.96
N ILE A 333 -10.99 -0.29 11.84
CA ILE A 333 -10.88 -0.43 13.28
C ILE A 333 -12.26 -0.69 13.89
N PHE A 334 -12.35 -1.74 14.68
CA PHE A 334 -13.55 -2.14 15.40
C PHE A 334 -13.26 -2.20 16.90
N VAL A 335 -14.23 -1.81 17.69
CA VAL A 335 -14.23 -1.94 19.15
C VAL A 335 -15.34 -2.90 19.56
N ARG A 336 -15.06 -3.77 20.52
CA ARG A 336 -16.05 -4.68 21.06
C ARG A 336 -16.91 -3.95 22.09
N ASP A 337 -18.20 -3.89 21.84
CA ASP A 337 -19.20 -3.52 22.83
C ASP A 337 -19.96 -4.76 23.31
N GLY A 338 -20.83 -4.62 24.30
CA GLY A 338 -21.62 -5.74 24.84
C GLY A 338 -22.51 -6.47 23.82
N LYS A 339 -22.68 -5.93 22.61
CA LYS A 339 -23.50 -6.48 21.52
C LYS A 339 -22.69 -7.11 20.38
N GLY A 340 -21.40 -6.83 20.31
CA GLY A 340 -20.54 -7.35 19.24
C GLY A 340 -19.42 -6.39 18.84
N TRP A 341 -18.97 -6.47 17.58
CA TRP A 341 -17.97 -5.59 17.02
C TRP A 341 -18.62 -4.37 16.33
N LYS A 342 -18.27 -3.17 16.78
CA LYS A 342 -18.69 -1.92 16.18
C LYS A 342 -17.51 -1.25 15.50
N ARG A 343 -17.63 -0.91 14.21
CA ARG A 343 -16.65 -0.11 13.48
C ARG A 343 -16.60 1.30 14.04
N VAL A 344 -15.41 1.75 14.43
CA VAL A 344 -15.18 3.09 15.00
C VAL A 344 -14.46 4.02 14.05
N GLY A 345 -13.72 3.48 13.09
CA GLY A 345 -13.03 4.29 12.10
C GLY A 345 -12.22 3.48 11.11
N VAL A 346 -11.44 4.19 10.32
CA VAL A 346 -10.50 3.66 9.33
C VAL A 346 -9.21 4.42 9.48
N ILE A 347 -8.11 3.71 9.41
CA ILE A 347 -6.78 4.28 9.20
C ILE A 347 -6.45 4.09 7.73
N HIS A 348 -6.27 5.20 7.01
CA HIS A 348 -6.03 5.19 5.59
C HIS A 348 -4.62 4.70 5.27
N GLY A 349 -4.45 4.18 4.06
CA GLY A 349 -3.13 3.72 3.61
C GLY A 349 -2.25 4.90 3.24
N GLU A 350 -1.01 4.85 3.73
CA GLU A 350 0.09 5.74 3.38
C GLU A 350 1.07 5.04 2.43
N GLY A 351 2.17 5.70 2.11
CA GLY A 351 3.20 5.18 1.23
C GLY A 351 3.87 3.86 1.68
N PRO A 352 4.64 3.22 0.80
CA PRO A 352 5.24 1.93 1.09
C PRO A 352 6.62 1.99 1.75
N LEU A 353 7.21 3.16 1.97
CA LEU A 353 8.62 3.30 2.34
C LEU A 353 8.85 3.86 3.72
N ALA A 354 8.20 4.97 4.06
CA ALA A 354 8.26 5.54 5.40
C ALA A 354 7.21 4.90 6.31
N ILE A 355 7.55 4.71 7.59
CA ILE A 355 6.56 4.31 8.60
C ILE A 355 5.91 5.59 9.11
N ASP A 356 4.60 5.69 8.90
CA ASP A 356 3.81 6.78 9.46
C ASP A 356 3.07 6.34 10.73
N TYR A 357 2.97 7.27 11.71
CA TYR A 357 2.35 7.05 13.01
C TYR A 357 1.11 7.93 13.14
N THR A 358 -0.05 7.33 12.93
CA THR A 358 -1.34 8.03 12.92
C THR A 358 -2.17 7.66 14.15
N LEU A 359 -2.97 8.60 14.62
CA LEU A 359 -3.90 8.44 15.72
C LEU A 359 -5.33 8.34 15.20
N LEU A 360 -6.10 7.39 15.73
CA LEU A 360 -7.54 7.29 15.52
C LEU A 360 -8.30 7.47 16.83
N PRO A 361 -9.09 8.54 17.02
CA PRO A 361 -9.93 8.70 18.21
C PRO A 361 -10.97 7.57 18.29
N ILE A 362 -11.07 6.94 19.47
CA ILE A 362 -12.09 5.93 19.77
C ILE A 362 -13.25 6.55 20.54
N GLY A 363 -12.95 7.52 21.41
CA GLY A 363 -13.90 8.18 22.28
C GLY A 363 -13.89 7.67 23.72
N GLU A 364 -14.95 8.00 24.48
CA GLU A 364 -15.06 7.61 25.88
C GLU A 364 -15.39 6.12 26.03
N ILE A 365 -14.58 5.42 26.82
CA ILE A 365 -14.76 4.00 27.17
C ILE A 365 -15.11 3.93 28.66
N LYS A 366 -16.23 3.31 28.99
CA LYS A 366 -16.71 3.21 30.38
C LYS A 366 -16.19 1.97 31.11
N GLU A 367 -15.85 0.95 30.37
CA GLU A 367 -15.34 -0.33 30.86
C GLU A 367 -13.86 -0.23 31.26
N ASN A 368 -13.38 -1.16 32.11
CA ASN A 368 -11.98 -1.27 32.48
C ASN A 368 -11.16 -2.20 31.56
N ASN A 369 -11.77 -2.70 30.52
CA ASN A 369 -11.15 -3.54 29.51
C ASN A 369 -11.67 -3.13 28.13
N LEU A 370 -10.74 -3.01 27.18
CA LEU A 370 -11.09 -2.66 25.80
C LEU A 370 -10.54 -3.73 24.86
N ARG A 371 -11.40 -4.25 23.99
CA ARG A 371 -10.98 -5.08 22.87
C ARG A 371 -11.12 -4.32 21.57
N VAL A 372 -10.03 -4.29 20.81
CA VAL A 372 -9.94 -3.63 19.50
C VAL A 372 -9.61 -4.68 18.46
N LYS A 373 -10.23 -4.59 17.29
CA LYS A 373 -9.94 -5.44 16.15
C LYS A 373 -9.58 -4.58 14.95
N LEU A 374 -8.46 -4.92 14.32
CA LEU A 374 -8.01 -4.39 13.05
C LEU A 374 -8.38 -5.38 11.96
N VAL A 375 -8.96 -4.88 10.86
CA VAL A 375 -9.30 -5.69 9.69
C VAL A 375 -8.69 -5.04 8.45
N MET A 376 -7.86 -5.77 7.72
CA MET A 376 -7.11 -5.25 6.58
C MET A 376 -7.02 -6.28 5.44
N THR A 377 -6.63 -5.84 4.28
CA THR A 377 -6.32 -6.74 3.15
C THR A 377 -5.01 -7.48 3.43
N LYS A 378 -5.06 -8.80 3.32
CA LYS A 378 -3.92 -9.69 3.57
C LYS A 378 -2.75 -9.35 2.65
N GLY A 379 -1.60 -9.11 3.24
CA GLY A 379 -0.38 -8.76 2.50
C GLY A 379 -0.30 -7.32 2.02
N ALA A 380 -1.24 -6.44 2.36
CA ALA A 380 -1.23 -5.05 1.89
C ALA A 380 -0.55 -4.07 2.85
N VAL A 381 -0.49 -4.40 4.14
CA VAL A 381 -0.02 -3.49 5.19
C VAL A 381 1.11 -4.12 6.00
N ARG A 382 2.03 -3.28 6.45
CA ARG A 382 3.06 -3.58 7.46
C ARG A 382 2.77 -2.74 8.69
N ILE A 383 2.87 -3.33 9.86
CA ILE A 383 2.61 -2.67 11.14
C ILE A 383 3.86 -2.75 12.01
N ASP A 384 4.38 -1.59 12.41
CA ASP A 384 5.52 -1.46 13.33
C ASP A 384 5.05 -1.33 14.78
N TYR A 385 3.96 -0.56 15.00
CA TYR A 385 3.56 -0.22 16.35
C TYR A 385 2.05 -0.08 16.52
N ILE A 386 1.54 -0.58 17.64
CA ILE A 386 0.17 -0.30 18.09
C ILE A 386 0.17 -0.03 19.59
N SER A 387 -0.44 1.08 19.98
CA SER A 387 -0.75 1.37 21.39
C SER A 387 -2.09 2.07 21.52
N LEU A 388 -2.72 1.91 22.66
CA LEU A 388 -3.81 2.75 23.08
C LEU A 388 -3.24 3.93 23.88
N VAL A 389 -3.82 5.11 23.72
CA VAL A 389 -3.42 6.33 24.45
C VAL A 389 -4.64 7.03 25.03
N GLU A 390 -4.46 7.71 26.15
CA GLU A 390 -5.46 8.65 26.64
C GLU A 390 -5.42 9.91 25.75
N LEU A 391 -6.54 10.20 25.10
CA LEU A 391 -6.67 11.35 24.22
C LEU A 391 -6.68 12.64 25.04
N GLY A 392 -5.74 13.51 24.76
CA GLY A 392 -5.62 14.82 25.40
C GLY A 392 -6.21 15.94 24.53
N GLU A 393 -5.65 17.12 24.70
CA GLU A 393 -6.10 18.32 24.00
C GLU A 393 -5.65 18.37 22.54
N GLU A 394 -6.47 18.98 21.70
CA GLU A 394 -6.11 19.37 20.34
C GLU A 394 -5.05 20.47 20.38
N VAL A 395 -4.12 20.44 19.44
CA VAL A 395 -2.99 21.37 19.35
C VAL A 395 -2.84 21.86 17.92
N GLU A 396 -2.80 23.17 17.76
CA GLU A 396 -2.54 23.77 16.46
C GLU A 396 -1.05 23.73 16.12
N PRO A 397 -0.68 23.26 14.90
CA PRO A 397 0.69 23.27 14.44
C PRO A 397 1.10 24.70 14.00
N ILE A 398 2.38 25.00 14.13
CA ILE A 398 3.00 26.17 13.54
C ILE A 398 3.58 25.74 12.19
N ARG A 399 3.03 26.27 11.09
CA ARG A 399 3.50 26.00 9.74
C ARG A 399 4.67 26.92 9.41
N ILE A 400 5.79 26.34 9.03
CA ILE A 400 7.01 27.04 8.61
C ILE A 400 7.28 26.68 7.16
N LYS A 401 7.40 27.70 6.31
CA LYS A 401 7.80 27.58 4.92
C LYS A 401 9.32 27.54 4.81
N PRO A 402 9.89 26.87 3.81
CA PRO A 402 11.33 26.90 3.57
C PRO A 402 11.83 28.30 3.28
N TYR A 403 13.03 28.63 3.76
CA TYR A 403 13.70 29.89 3.47
C TYR A 403 14.83 29.75 2.46
N ALA A 404 15.37 28.56 2.25
CA ALA A 404 16.38 28.27 1.25
C ALA A 404 16.26 26.83 0.71
N VAL A 405 16.63 26.65 -0.55
CA VAL A 405 16.71 25.35 -1.22
C VAL A 405 18.08 25.24 -1.88
N ILE A 406 18.79 24.14 -1.61
CA ILE A 406 20.09 23.83 -2.22
C ILE A 406 19.89 22.70 -3.23
N TYR A 407 20.30 22.93 -4.47
CA TYR A 407 20.31 21.96 -5.54
C TYR A 407 21.69 21.89 -6.17
N GLN A 408 22.25 20.68 -6.33
CA GLN A 408 23.60 20.44 -6.85
C GLN A 408 24.68 21.26 -6.13
N GLY A 409 24.55 21.39 -4.79
CA GLY A 409 25.50 22.10 -3.94
C GLY A 409 25.44 23.64 -4.00
N LYS A 410 24.44 24.23 -4.66
CA LYS A 410 24.23 25.68 -4.76
C LYS A 410 22.82 26.06 -4.34
N GLU A 411 22.65 27.24 -3.78
CA GLU A 411 21.33 27.79 -3.56
C GLU A 411 20.58 27.97 -4.88
N SER A 412 19.29 27.60 -4.86
CA SER A 412 18.40 27.64 -6.01
C SER A 412 17.15 28.46 -5.70
N ASP A 413 17.22 29.75 -6.03
CA ASP A 413 16.09 30.68 -5.89
C ASP A 413 14.88 30.23 -6.72
N SER A 414 15.12 29.57 -7.85
CA SER A 414 14.06 29.06 -8.71
C SER A 414 13.32 27.91 -8.05
N ALA A 415 14.02 26.95 -7.46
CA ALA A 415 13.38 25.84 -6.75
C ALA A 415 12.64 26.34 -5.51
N LEU A 416 13.22 27.28 -4.76
CA LEU A 416 12.56 27.89 -3.60
C LEU A 416 11.27 28.63 -4.05
N SER A 417 11.35 29.42 -5.11
CA SER A 417 10.18 30.15 -5.65
C SER A 417 9.05 29.21 -6.05
N LEU A 418 9.37 28.05 -6.67
CA LEU A 418 8.37 27.05 -7.05
C LEU A 418 7.71 26.42 -5.83
N LEU A 419 8.48 26.06 -4.78
CA LEU A 419 7.93 25.49 -3.54
C LEU A 419 7.13 26.50 -2.70
N LEU A 420 7.32 27.79 -2.91
CA LEU A 420 6.55 28.86 -2.25
C LEU A 420 5.33 29.32 -3.06
N SER A 421 5.22 28.90 -4.31
CA SER A 421 4.13 29.28 -5.21
C SER A 421 2.85 28.48 -4.89
N GLU A 422 1.71 29.14 -4.99
CA GLU A 422 0.41 28.48 -4.88
C GLU A 422 -0.05 27.85 -6.21
N ASN A 423 0.55 28.25 -7.34
CA ASN A 423 0.08 27.88 -8.68
C ASN A 423 1.07 27.03 -9.47
N ASP A 424 2.31 26.94 -9.01
CA ASP A 424 3.38 26.24 -9.72
C ASP A 424 3.82 24.99 -8.96
N TYR A 425 4.66 24.19 -9.60
CA TYR A 425 5.20 22.96 -9.05
C TYR A 425 6.70 22.89 -9.26
N LEU A 426 7.41 22.36 -8.28
CA LEU A 426 8.78 21.87 -8.47
C LEU A 426 8.73 20.50 -9.14
N VAL A 427 9.22 20.43 -10.37
CA VAL A 427 9.34 19.17 -11.11
C VAL A 427 10.72 18.58 -10.85
N THR A 428 10.79 17.35 -10.35
CA THR A 428 12.04 16.65 -10.09
C THR A 428 12.21 15.46 -11.03
N LEU A 429 13.44 15.22 -11.46
CA LEU A 429 13.81 14.11 -12.34
C LEU A 429 14.55 13.02 -11.55
N PRO A 430 14.65 11.79 -12.08
CA PRO A 430 15.40 10.71 -11.43
C PRO A 430 16.84 11.13 -11.08
N GLY A 431 17.20 10.94 -9.80
CA GLY A 431 18.49 11.32 -9.26
C GLY A 431 18.59 12.74 -8.69
N ASP A 432 17.54 13.55 -8.80
CA ASP A 432 17.53 14.89 -8.20
C ASP A 432 17.51 14.80 -6.67
N VAL A 433 18.30 15.67 -6.04
CA VAL A 433 18.41 15.84 -4.59
C VAL A 433 18.33 17.31 -4.25
N TYR A 434 17.35 17.66 -3.42
CA TYR A 434 17.14 19.02 -2.92
C TYR A 434 17.28 19.04 -1.39
N LYS A 435 18.13 19.94 -0.86
CA LYS A 435 18.19 20.22 0.57
C LYS A 435 17.36 21.45 0.87
N ILE A 436 16.36 21.27 1.70
CA ILE A 436 15.37 22.28 2.03
C ILE A 436 15.61 22.73 3.46
N LYS A 437 15.74 24.03 3.69
CA LYS A 437 16.07 24.63 4.98
C LYS A 437 14.91 25.43 5.57
N TYR A 438 14.78 25.26 6.89
CA TYR A 438 13.75 25.90 7.72
C TYR A 438 14.35 26.58 8.93
#